data_1d067b6706ff32caa18daafb898102dc
#
_entry.id   1d067b6706ff32caa18daafb898102dc
#
_cell.length_a   1.000
_cell.length_b   1.000
_cell.length_c   1.000
_cell.angle_alpha   90.00
_cell.angle_beta   90.00
_cell.angle_gamma   90.00
#
_symmetry.space_group_name_H-M   'P 1'
#
loop_
_entity.id
_entity.type
_entity.pdbx_description
1 polymer ?
#
loop_
_entity_poly.entity_id
_entity_poly.type
_entity_poly.pdbx_seq_one_letter_code
_entity_poly.pdbx_strand_id
1 'polypeptide(L)'
;MKRPFWPALAFALTTITLGGCGYHVAGRTDSLPSGIHVIAVPALVNATTSYRIEQKLTSATVHEFLAKTPYKVVSNPADGDAVLLGKVVSLEALPLLFDTVSGRATTMLVTVKCEVTLTQTSNQKVLYHTDNFVFRSEYEISTDVASFFGEQDPALDRLAKDFAQRLVAAVTENY
;
A
#
# COMPACT_ATOMS: atom_id res chain seq x y z
N MET A 1 60.12 -38.36 -6.77
CA MET A 1 58.67 -38.46 -7.22
C MET A 1 57.96 -37.27 -6.67
N LYS A 2 57.69 -36.24 -7.50
CA LYS A 2 56.92 -35.03 -7.12
C LYS A 2 55.45 -35.23 -7.47
N ARG A 3 54.56 -35.28 -6.47
CA ARG A 3 53.13 -35.41 -6.67
C ARG A 3 52.54 -34.03 -7.05
N PRO A 4 51.69 -33.92 -8.08
CA PRO A 4 51.10 -32.64 -8.47
C PRO A 4 50.02 -32.21 -7.49
N PHE A 5 50.25 -31.11 -6.78
CA PHE A 5 49.27 -30.46 -5.85
C PHE A 5 48.19 -29.65 -6.56
N TRP A 6 48.15 -29.66 -7.88
CA TRP A 6 47.31 -28.80 -8.70
C TRP A 6 45.79 -29.09 -8.65
N PRO A 7 45.30 -30.37 -8.57
CA PRO A 7 43.86 -30.59 -8.56
C PRO A 7 43.17 -30.17 -7.26
N ALA A 8 43.87 -30.16 -6.12
CA ALA A 8 43.30 -29.76 -4.85
C ALA A 8 43.02 -28.24 -4.76
N LEU A 9 43.84 -27.42 -5.42
CA LEU A 9 43.67 -25.95 -5.44
C LEU A 9 42.53 -25.54 -6.35
N ALA A 10 42.26 -26.27 -7.45
CA ALA A 10 41.12 -26.01 -8.34
C ALA A 10 39.79 -26.33 -7.70
N PHE A 11 39.73 -27.36 -6.85
CA PHE A 11 38.51 -27.75 -6.14
C PHE A 11 38.11 -26.78 -5.00
N ALA A 12 39.10 -26.17 -4.35
CA ALA A 12 38.88 -25.17 -3.30
C ALA A 12 38.38 -23.83 -3.83
N LEU A 13 38.72 -23.48 -5.08
CA LEU A 13 38.28 -22.20 -5.69
C LEU A 13 36.83 -22.24 -6.20
N THR A 14 36.27 -23.44 -6.46
CA THR A 14 34.91 -23.59 -6.98
C THR A 14 33.83 -23.53 -5.89
N THR A 15 34.21 -23.66 -4.61
CA THR A 15 33.25 -23.63 -3.47
C THR A 15 32.93 -22.23 -2.93
N ILE A 16 33.62 -21.18 -3.41
CA ILE A 16 33.46 -19.79 -2.89
C ILE A 16 32.36 -19.02 -3.60
N THR A 17 31.80 -19.52 -4.71
CA THR A 17 30.81 -18.75 -5.51
C THR A 17 29.33 -19.04 -5.19
N LEU A 18 29.00 -19.84 -4.17
CA LEU A 18 27.61 -20.16 -3.82
C LEU A 18 27.02 -19.36 -2.64
N GLY A 19 27.69 -18.33 -2.17
CA GLY A 19 27.23 -17.54 -1.05
C GLY A 19 26.76 -16.16 -1.50
N GLY A 20 25.50 -16.01 -1.90
CA GLY A 20 25.03 -14.65 -2.20
C GLY A 20 23.65 -14.52 -2.81
N CYS A 21 22.67 -15.33 -2.43
CA CYS A 21 21.27 -14.89 -2.54
C CYS A 21 21.00 -13.92 -1.39
N GLY A 22 21.26 -12.64 -1.62
CA GLY A 22 20.87 -11.56 -0.72
C GLY A 22 19.36 -11.43 -0.67
N TYR A 23 18.67 -12.33 0.01
CA TYR A 23 17.29 -12.12 0.44
C TYR A 23 17.34 -11.06 1.55
N HIS A 24 17.09 -9.81 1.20
CA HIS A 24 16.64 -8.83 2.17
C HIS A 24 15.25 -9.29 2.64
N VAL A 25 15.17 -9.74 3.88
CA VAL A 25 13.89 -9.92 4.56
C VAL A 25 13.27 -8.53 4.67
N ALA A 26 12.41 -8.19 3.74
CA ALA A 26 11.48 -7.07 3.88
C ALA A 26 10.55 -7.43 5.06
N GLY A 27 10.78 -6.83 6.23
CA GLY A 27 10.01 -7.23 7.40
C GLY A 27 10.51 -6.72 8.74
N ARG A 28 11.20 -5.59 8.79
CA ARG A 28 11.31 -4.81 10.01
C ARG A 28 10.72 -3.43 9.74
N THR A 29 9.44 -3.30 10.06
CA THR A 29 8.68 -2.06 10.08
C THR A 29 9.04 -1.18 11.30
N ASP A 30 10.31 -1.13 11.67
CA ASP A 30 10.84 -0.22 12.70
C ASP A 30 11.34 1.08 12.05
N SER A 31 10.69 1.50 10.97
CA SER A 31 11.15 2.64 10.18
C SER A 31 10.67 3.99 10.71
N LEU A 32 9.64 4.03 11.56
CA LEU A 32 9.26 5.27 12.24
C LEU A 32 10.15 5.52 13.47
N PRO A 33 10.36 6.79 13.88
CA PRO A 33 11.21 7.13 15.01
C PRO A 33 10.86 6.34 16.28
N SER A 34 11.88 5.95 17.04
CA SER A 34 11.71 5.33 18.34
C SER A 34 10.88 6.24 19.26
N GLY A 35 9.77 5.72 19.80
CA GLY A 35 8.82 6.50 20.62
C GLY A 35 7.45 6.66 19.99
N ILE A 36 7.24 6.18 18.75
CA ILE A 36 5.92 6.07 18.14
C ILE A 36 5.41 4.64 18.36
N HIS A 37 4.35 4.52 19.15
CA HIS A 37 3.67 3.24 19.44
C HIS A 37 2.20 3.27 19.04
N VAL A 38 1.61 4.47 18.98
CA VAL A 38 0.21 4.68 18.66
C VAL A 38 0.11 5.62 17.45
N ILE A 39 -0.53 5.19 16.40
CA ILE A 39 -0.83 6.01 15.23
C ILE A 39 -2.32 6.36 15.23
N ALA A 40 -2.62 7.64 15.22
CA ALA A 40 -3.98 8.10 15.02
C ALA A 40 -4.29 8.15 13.51
N VAL A 41 -5.37 7.48 13.12
CA VAL A 41 -5.89 7.47 11.75
C VAL A 41 -7.34 7.95 11.79
N PRO A 42 -7.58 9.27 11.82
CA PRO A 42 -8.94 9.81 11.68
C PRO A 42 -9.50 9.49 10.30
N ALA A 43 -10.81 9.65 10.13
CA ALA A 43 -11.43 9.47 8.81
C ALA A 43 -10.76 10.38 7.77
N LEU A 44 -10.43 9.82 6.62
CA LEU A 44 -9.92 10.58 5.49
C LEU A 44 -10.96 11.61 5.04
N VAL A 45 -10.49 12.76 4.58
CA VAL A 45 -11.37 13.79 3.99
C VAL A 45 -11.69 13.41 2.54
N ASN A 46 -12.96 13.45 2.17
CA ASN A 46 -13.41 13.20 0.80
C ASN A 46 -13.69 14.54 0.08
N ALA A 47 -12.84 14.90 -0.86
CA ALA A 47 -13.04 16.06 -1.74
C ALA A 47 -13.58 15.66 -3.12
N THR A 48 -14.08 14.42 -3.26
CA THR A 48 -14.63 13.87 -4.51
C THR A 48 -16.15 13.79 -4.46
N THR A 49 -16.78 13.47 -5.57
CA THR A 49 -18.20 13.17 -5.65
C THR A 49 -18.54 11.70 -5.35
N SER A 50 -17.50 10.87 -5.13
CA SER A 50 -17.69 9.44 -4.89
C SER A 50 -18.19 9.19 -3.47
N TYR A 51 -19.39 8.62 -3.35
CA TYR A 51 -20.06 8.43 -2.08
C TYR A 51 -19.31 7.46 -1.17
N ARG A 52 -18.99 7.91 0.05
CA ARG A 52 -18.37 7.12 1.12
C ARG A 52 -17.03 6.44 0.78
N ILE A 53 -16.32 6.90 -0.26
CA ILE A 53 -15.00 6.32 -0.58
C ILE A 53 -14.01 6.50 0.57
N GLU A 54 -14.06 7.62 1.28
CA GLU A 54 -13.23 7.90 2.45
C GLU A 54 -13.40 6.86 3.55
N GLN A 55 -14.61 6.35 3.75
CA GLN A 55 -14.89 5.34 4.77
C GLN A 55 -14.22 4.01 4.43
N LYS A 56 -14.33 3.57 3.17
CA LYS A 56 -13.70 2.34 2.69
C LYS A 56 -12.17 2.43 2.78
N LEU A 57 -11.59 3.54 2.31
CA LEU A 57 -10.14 3.75 2.34
C LEU A 57 -9.62 3.87 3.79
N THR A 58 -10.35 4.59 4.68
CA THR A 58 -9.98 4.70 6.09
C THR A 58 -10.01 3.34 6.78
N SER A 59 -11.12 2.61 6.63
CA SER A 59 -11.28 1.28 7.24
C SER A 59 -10.19 0.31 6.77
N ALA A 60 -9.91 0.27 5.49
CA ALA A 60 -8.85 -0.55 4.93
C ALA A 60 -7.46 -0.16 5.46
N THR A 61 -7.18 1.15 5.57
CA THR A 61 -5.90 1.67 6.10
C THR A 61 -5.71 1.29 7.57
N VAL A 62 -6.75 1.45 8.40
CA VAL A 62 -6.72 1.02 9.81
C VAL A 62 -6.47 -0.49 9.92
N HIS A 63 -7.19 -1.28 9.12
CA HIS A 63 -7.02 -2.73 9.11
C HIS A 63 -5.59 -3.14 8.71
N GLU A 64 -5.01 -2.49 7.70
CA GLU A 64 -3.67 -2.79 7.22
C GLU A 64 -2.60 -2.43 8.25
N PHE A 65 -2.70 -1.27 8.93
CA PHE A 65 -1.82 -0.93 10.04
C PHE A 65 -1.86 -1.98 11.14
N LEU A 66 -3.06 -2.40 11.57
CA LEU A 66 -3.23 -3.41 12.61
C LEU A 66 -2.70 -4.79 12.21
N ALA A 67 -2.79 -5.14 10.93
CA ALA A 67 -2.38 -6.45 10.43
C ALA A 67 -0.88 -6.56 10.12
N LYS A 68 -0.24 -5.46 9.74
CA LYS A 68 1.12 -5.47 9.16
C LYS A 68 2.16 -4.71 9.98
N THR A 69 1.73 -3.94 10.98
CA THR A 69 2.66 -3.13 11.77
C THR A 69 2.50 -3.42 13.27
N PRO A 70 3.50 -3.11 14.11
CA PRO A 70 3.41 -3.27 15.55
C PRO A 70 2.65 -2.11 16.23
N TYR A 71 2.20 -1.10 15.47
CA TYR A 71 1.57 0.09 16.03
C TYR A 71 0.12 -0.18 16.45
N LYS A 72 -0.29 0.42 17.57
CA LYS A 72 -1.70 0.55 17.92
C LYS A 72 -2.34 1.63 17.05
N VAL A 73 -3.60 1.44 16.68
CA VAL A 73 -4.34 2.41 15.87
C VAL A 73 -5.51 2.97 16.67
N VAL A 74 -5.64 4.29 16.66
CA VAL A 74 -6.76 5.03 17.26
C VAL A 74 -7.36 5.99 16.25
N SER A 75 -8.60 6.41 16.45
CA SER A 75 -9.26 7.37 15.56
C SER A 75 -9.11 8.82 15.98
N ASN A 76 -8.88 9.06 17.28
CA ASN A 76 -8.75 10.42 17.81
C ASN A 76 -7.29 10.90 17.68
N PRO A 77 -7.02 12.01 16.97
CA PRO A 77 -5.68 12.57 16.82
C PRO A 77 -4.94 12.86 18.13
N ALA A 78 -5.70 13.22 19.20
CA ALA A 78 -5.10 13.55 20.49
C ALA A 78 -4.49 12.35 21.22
N ASP A 79 -4.90 11.13 20.88
CA ASP A 79 -4.46 9.90 21.55
C ASP A 79 -3.29 9.20 20.82
N GLY A 80 -2.81 9.78 19.70
CA GLY A 80 -1.73 9.22 18.89
C GLY A 80 -0.38 9.87 19.14
N ASP A 81 0.70 9.07 19.10
CA ASP A 81 2.08 9.57 19.07
C ASP A 81 2.40 10.17 17.69
N ALA A 82 1.73 9.70 16.66
CA ALA A 82 1.74 10.26 15.32
C ALA A 82 0.33 10.27 14.74
N VAL A 83 0.04 11.23 13.85
CA VAL A 83 -1.26 11.41 13.21
C VAL A 83 -1.11 11.29 11.71
N LEU A 84 -1.82 10.34 11.11
CA LEU A 84 -1.93 10.17 9.67
C LEU A 84 -3.18 10.92 9.17
N LEU A 85 -2.97 12.01 8.47
CA LEU A 85 -4.04 12.74 7.78
C LEU A 85 -4.01 12.38 6.30
N GLY A 86 -5.19 12.13 5.74
CA GLY A 86 -5.37 11.88 4.31
C GLY A 86 -6.56 12.62 3.76
N LYS A 87 -6.44 13.07 2.50
CA LYS A 87 -7.53 13.70 1.76
C LYS A 87 -7.59 13.10 0.35
N VAL A 88 -8.73 12.52 0.01
CA VAL A 88 -9.00 12.02 -1.33
C VAL A 88 -9.34 13.20 -2.23
N VAL A 89 -8.45 13.50 -3.19
CA VAL A 89 -8.57 14.66 -4.08
C VAL A 89 -9.34 14.31 -5.33
N SER A 90 -9.06 13.14 -5.92
CA SER A 90 -9.83 12.65 -7.06
C SER A 90 -9.97 11.13 -7.03
N LEU A 91 -11.08 10.67 -7.59
CA LEU A 91 -11.32 9.28 -7.95
C LEU A 91 -11.90 9.27 -9.36
N GLU A 92 -11.17 8.68 -10.29
CA GLU A 92 -11.53 8.59 -11.70
C GLU A 92 -11.60 7.12 -12.09
N ALA A 93 -12.66 6.75 -12.81
CA ALA A 93 -12.81 5.41 -13.39
C ALA A 93 -12.97 5.55 -14.90
N LEU A 94 -12.03 4.98 -15.65
CA LEU A 94 -12.03 5.02 -17.11
C LEU A 94 -12.09 3.61 -17.67
N PRO A 95 -12.89 3.35 -18.73
CA PRO A 95 -12.92 2.06 -19.39
C PRO A 95 -11.57 1.79 -20.07
N LEU A 96 -11.02 0.59 -19.81
CA LEU A 96 -9.75 0.14 -20.35
C LEU A 96 -9.94 -0.88 -21.48
N LEU A 97 -10.84 -1.84 -21.26
CA LEU A 97 -11.16 -2.87 -22.25
C LEU A 97 -12.65 -2.91 -22.53
N PHE A 98 -12.99 -3.30 -23.75
CA PHE A 98 -14.36 -3.42 -24.21
C PHE A 98 -14.60 -4.82 -24.79
N ASP A 99 -15.80 -5.34 -24.55
CA ASP A 99 -16.30 -6.52 -25.25
C ASP A 99 -16.54 -6.17 -26.73
N THR A 100 -15.98 -6.96 -27.62
CA THR A 100 -16.01 -6.70 -29.08
C THR A 100 -17.39 -6.93 -29.70
N VAL A 101 -18.28 -7.66 -29.03
CA VAL A 101 -19.62 -7.99 -29.54
C VAL A 101 -20.65 -6.98 -29.05
N SER A 102 -20.63 -6.68 -27.74
CA SER A 102 -21.62 -5.79 -27.12
C SER A 102 -21.17 -4.32 -27.08
N GLY A 103 -19.89 -4.03 -27.28
CA GLY A 103 -19.30 -2.70 -27.14
C GLY A 103 -19.28 -2.18 -25.70
N ARG A 104 -19.59 -3.01 -24.71
CA ARG A 104 -19.58 -2.64 -23.29
C ARG A 104 -18.18 -2.71 -22.71
N ALA A 105 -17.88 -1.84 -21.75
CA ALA A 105 -16.66 -1.94 -20.98
C ALA A 105 -16.65 -3.24 -20.17
N THR A 106 -15.53 -3.96 -20.20
CA THR A 106 -15.28 -5.20 -19.44
C THR A 106 -14.25 -4.98 -18.34
N THR A 107 -13.38 -3.98 -18.50
CA THR A 107 -12.37 -3.63 -17.49
C THR A 107 -12.34 -2.12 -17.32
N MET A 108 -12.31 -1.68 -16.09
CA MET A 108 -12.14 -0.26 -15.72
C MET A 108 -10.80 -0.05 -15.03
N LEU A 109 -10.13 1.02 -15.39
CA LEU A 109 -8.98 1.55 -14.64
C LEU A 109 -9.47 2.61 -13.66
N VAL A 110 -9.29 2.35 -12.38
CA VAL A 110 -9.55 3.34 -11.32
C VAL A 110 -8.25 4.00 -10.92
N THR A 111 -8.27 5.32 -10.90
CA THR A 111 -7.17 6.13 -10.37
C THR A 111 -7.67 6.91 -9.15
N VAL A 112 -7.03 6.71 -8.00
CA VAL A 112 -7.25 7.47 -6.76
C VAL A 112 -6.06 8.37 -6.54
N LYS A 113 -6.30 9.66 -6.28
CA LYS A 113 -5.26 10.62 -5.88
C LYS A 113 -5.57 11.13 -4.47
N CYS A 114 -4.57 11.09 -3.61
CA CYS A 114 -4.67 11.55 -2.23
C CYS A 114 -3.52 12.50 -1.88
N GLU A 115 -3.81 13.46 -1.02
CA GLU A 115 -2.84 14.17 -0.20
C GLU A 115 -2.68 13.38 1.10
N VAL A 116 -1.45 13.11 1.54
CA VAL A 116 -1.19 12.32 2.75
C VAL A 116 -0.08 12.96 3.56
N THR A 117 -0.29 13.06 4.86
CA THR A 117 0.72 13.58 5.79
C THR A 117 0.72 12.73 7.07
N LEU A 118 1.90 12.25 7.49
CA LEU A 118 2.13 11.69 8.82
C LEU A 118 2.94 12.68 9.63
N THR A 119 2.43 13.10 10.78
CA THR A 119 3.08 14.07 11.66
C THR A 119 3.24 13.48 13.05
N GLN A 120 4.42 13.60 13.62
CA GLN A 120 4.67 13.23 15.03
C GLN A 120 4.04 14.26 15.97
N THR A 121 3.25 13.81 16.95
CA THR A 121 2.45 14.68 17.82
C THR A 121 3.33 15.50 18.78
N SER A 122 4.40 14.91 19.32
CA SER A 122 5.22 15.50 20.37
C SER A 122 5.99 16.76 19.96
N ASN A 123 6.43 16.84 18.70
CA ASN A 123 7.28 17.92 18.19
C ASN A 123 6.79 18.50 16.87
N GLN A 124 5.62 18.06 16.39
CA GLN A 124 5.01 18.48 15.13
C GLN A 124 5.91 18.23 13.88
N LYS A 125 6.86 17.28 14.00
CA LYS A 125 7.73 16.91 12.88
C LYS A 125 6.92 16.13 11.85
N VAL A 126 6.98 16.58 10.60
CA VAL A 126 6.43 15.83 9.47
C VAL A 126 7.35 14.64 9.20
N LEU A 127 6.82 13.44 9.32
CA LEU A 127 7.53 12.18 9.07
C LEU A 127 7.36 11.73 7.62
N TYR A 128 6.19 11.91 7.08
CA TYR A 128 5.87 11.61 5.69
C TYR A 128 4.92 12.67 5.14
N HIS A 129 5.15 13.11 3.91
CA HIS A 129 4.27 14.04 3.22
C HIS A 129 4.29 13.82 1.72
N THR A 130 3.12 13.80 1.13
CA THR A 130 2.95 13.83 -0.31
C THR A 130 1.62 14.47 -0.70
N ASP A 131 1.65 15.40 -1.66
CA ASP A 131 0.46 16.01 -2.24
C ASP A 131 -0.10 15.16 -3.40
N ASN A 132 0.63 14.14 -3.83
CA ASN A 132 0.27 13.35 -5.00
C ASN A 132 0.53 11.86 -4.79
N PHE A 133 -0.12 11.28 -3.78
CA PHE A 133 -0.17 9.83 -3.63
C PHE A 133 -1.16 9.27 -4.68
N VAL A 134 -0.60 8.70 -5.75
CA VAL A 134 -1.41 8.15 -6.85
C VAL A 134 -1.44 6.63 -6.74
N PHE A 135 -2.65 6.10 -6.63
CA PHE A 135 -2.92 4.67 -6.69
C PHE A 135 -3.77 4.35 -7.92
N ARG A 136 -3.43 3.27 -8.61
CA ARG A 136 -4.17 2.76 -9.76
C ARG A 136 -4.45 1.28 -9.59
N SER A 137 -5.68 0.88 -9.91
CA SER A 137 -6.11 -0.51 -9.91
C SER A 137 -7.07 -0.75 -11.06
N GLU A 138 -6.99 -1.94 -11.61
CA GLU A 138 -7.93 -2.41 -12.63
C GLU A 138 -8.97 -3.31 -11.98
N TYR A 139 -10.22 -3.19 -12.40
CA TYR A 139 -11.25 -4.13 -12.01
C TYR A 139 -12.11 -4.54 -13.20
N GLU A 140 -12.47 -5.80 -13.22
CA GLU A 140 -13.37 -6.33 -14.23
C GLU A 140 -14.82 -6.01 -13.86
N ILE A 141 -15.61 -5.67 -14.89
CA ILE A 141 -17.04 -5.46 -14.79
C ILE A 141 -17.73 -6.63 -15.47
N SER A 142 -18.72 -7.22 -14.81
CA SER A 142 -19.57 -8.19 -15.47
C SER A 142 -20.38 -7.56 -16.60
N THR A 143 -20.44 -8.23 -17.71
CA THR A 143 -21.32 -7.87 -18.84
C THR A 143 -22.77 -8.22 -18.55
N ASP A 144 -23.04 -9.03 -17.53
CA ASP A 144 -24.39 -9.37 -17.09
C ASP A 144 -25.01 -8.24 -16.25
N VAL A 145 -26.20 -7.76 -16.68
CA VAL A 145 -26.89 -6.62 -16.06
C VAL A 145 -27.28 -6.90 -14.60
N ALA A 146 -27.56 -8.16 -14.23
CA ALA A 146 -27.96 -8.51 -12.87
C ALA A 146 -26.77 -8.44 -11.88
N SER A 147 -25.57 -8.82 -12.31
CA SER A 147 -24.36 -8.78 -11.51
C SER A 147 -23.70 -7.40 -11.48
N PHE A 148 -23.93 -6.56 -12.48
CA PHE A 148 -23.34 -5.21 -12.58
C PHE A 148 -23.57 -4.35 -11.32
N PHE A 149 -24.77 -4.38 -10.74
CA PHE A 149 -25.08 -3.63 -9.53
C PHE A 149 -24.51 -4.26 -8.24
N GLY A 150 -24.22 -5.55 -8.27
CA GLY A 150 -23.64 -6.29 -7.11
C GLY A 150 -22.12 -6.25 -7.04
N GLU A 151 -21.43 -5.99 -8.15
CA GLU A 151 -19.96 -6.09 -8.24
C GLU A 151 -19.22 -4.79 -7.87
N GLN A 152 -19.89 -3.66 -7.88
CA GLN A 152 -19.26 -2.36 -7.61
C GLN A 152 -18.69 -2.27 -6.19
N ASP A 153 -19.40 -2.78 -5.19
CA ASP A 153 -18.96 -2.75 -3.79
C ASP A 153 -17.77 -3.69 -3.51
N PRO A 154 -17.76 -4.95 -3.94
CA PRO A 154 -16.61 -5.84 -3.79
C PRO A 154 -15.35 -5.35 -4.53
N ALA A 155 -15.52 -4.71 -5.69
CA ALA A 155 -14.42 -4.13 -6.45
C ALA A 155 -13.78 -2.95 -5.70
N LEU A 156 -14.60 -2.08 -5.12
CA LEU A 156 -14.14 -0.97 -4.29
C LEU A 156 -13.47 -1.45 -2.99
N ASP A 157 -13.91 -2.54 -2.41
CA ASP A 157 -13.29 -3.12 -1.21
C ASP A 157 -11.90 -3.69 -1.52
N ARG A 158 -11.73 -4.37 -2.66
CA ARG A 158 -10.41 -4.82 -3.15
C ARG A 158 -9.50 -3.63 -3.41
N LEU A 159 -9.99 -2.62 -4.12
CA LEU A 159 -9.27 -1.38 -4.39
C LEU A 159 -8.82 -0.69 -3.09
N ALA A 160 -9.71 -0.59 -2.10
CA ALA A 160 -9.40 0.02 -0.81
C ALA A 160 -8.31 -0.76 -0.06
N LYS A 161 -8.35 -2.09 -0.10
CA LYS A 161 -7.31 -2.95 0.48
C LYS A 161 -5.95 -2.74 -0.18
N ASP A 162 -5.90 -2.77 -1.50
CA ASP A 162 -4.65 -2.59 -2.25
C ASP A 162 -4.07 -1.17 -2.08
N PHE A 163 -4.95 -0.16 -2.02
CA PHE A 163 -4.60 1.21 -1.66
C PHE A 163 -3.95 1.27 -0.27
N ALA A 164 -4.59 0.65 0.73
CA ALA A 164 -4.11 0.65 2.10
C ALA A 164 -2.73 -0.02 2.23
N GLN A 165 -2.51 -1.14 1.55
CA GLN A 165 -1.22 -1.82 1.53
C GLN A 165 -0.10 -0.91 1.03
N ARG A 166 -0.33 -0.21 -0.09
CA ARG A 166 0.65 0.72 -0.64
C ARG A 166 0.85 1.95 0.22
N LEU A 167 -0.24 2.48 0.82
CA LEU A 167 -0.16 3.64 1.70
C LEU A 167 0.63 3.33 2.96
N VAL A 168 0.32 2.22 3.64
CA VAL A 168 1.01 1.81 4.87
C VAL A 168 2.49 1.55 4.59
N ALA A 169 2.82 0.83 3.52
CA ALA A 169 4.21 0.62 3.11
C ALA A 169 4.93 1.95 2.84
N ALA A 170 4.33 2.86 2.07
CA ALA A 170 4.94 4.16 1.76
C ALA A 170 5.21 5.00 3.01
N VAL A 171 4.28 4.98 3.97
CA VAL A 171 4.37 5.76 5.22
C VAL A 171 5.38 5.16 6.19
N THR A 172 5.54 3.83 6.21
CA THR A 172 6.43 3.14 7.15
C THR A 172 7.83 2.87 6.60
N GLU A 173 8.02 2.79 5.28
CA GLU A 173 9.29 2.42 4.65
C GLU A 173 10.09 3.61 4.11
N ASN A 174 9.46 4.76 3.89
CA ASN A 174 10.10 5.94 3.27
C ASN A 174 10.42 7.08 4.27
N TYR A 175 10.63 6.72 5.52
CA TYR A 175 11.03 7.69 6.54
C TYR A 175 12.56 7.86 6.61
#